data_55109b53f7ff17937f2624f41dd5f6eb
#
_entry.id   55109b53f7ff17937f2624f41dd5f6eb
#
_cell.length_a   1.000
_cell.length_b   1.000
_cell.length_c   1.000
_cell.angle_alpha   90.00
_cell.angle_beta   90.00
_cell.angle_gamma   90.00
#
_symmetry.space_group_name_H-M   'P 1'
#
loop_
_entity.id
_entity.type
_entity.pdbx_description
1 polymer ?
#
loop_
_entity_poly.entity_id
_entity_poly.type
_entity_poly.pdbx_seq_one_letter_code
_entity_poly.pdbx_strand_id
1 'polypeptide(L)'
;MQISDVIADMLTRIRNASNAKHETVDIPASNMKKAIADILLEEGYIKAVNVQEDGKQGTIRITLKYEAGKVKAIRGIRRVSKPGLRIYSNCEDMPKVMNGLGIAIVSTSKGIMTDKKARREHVGGEVLAFVW
;
A
#
# COMPACT_ATOMS: atom_id res chain seq x y z
N MET A 1 9.83 -5.38 24.88
CA MET A 1 9.52 -4.30 23.95
C MET A 1 8.65 -4.83 22.81
N GLN A 2 7.55 -4.19 22.54
CA GLN A 2 6.71 -4.56 21.41
C GLN A 2 7.21 -3.87 20.14
N ILE A 3 7.32 -4.65 19.07
CA ILE A 3 7.65 -4.11 17.75
C ILE A 3 6.35 -3.76 17.06
N SER A 4 6.18 -2.48 16.73
CA SER A 4 4.99 -1.99 16.03
C SER A 4 5.19 -2.05 14.53
N ASP A 5 4.21 -2.57 13.80
CA ASP A 5 4.19 -2.55 12.34
C ASP A 5 3.06 -1.65 11.86
N VAL A 6 3.38 -0.36 11.69
CA VAL A 6 2.39 0.64 11.28
C VAL A 6 1.91 0.43 9.85
N ILE A 7 2.73 -0.19 9.01
CA ILE A 7 2.33 -0.52 7.64
C ILE A 7 1.30 -1.65 7.66
N ALA A 8 1.55 -2.71 8.45
CA ALA A 8 0.58 -3.80 8.60
C ALA A 8 -0.75 -3.29 9.15
N ASP A 9 -0.72 -2.36 10.09
CA ASP A 9 -1.93 -1.73 10.62
C ASP A 9 -2.70 -1.00 9.53
N MET A 10 -2.01 -0.21 8.70
CA MET A 10 -2.63 0.47 7.57
C MET A 10 -3.30 -0.51 6.62
N LEU A 11 -2.60 -1.57 6.22
CA LEU A 11 -3.12 -2.56 5.28
C LEU A 11 -4.33 -3.30 5.86
N THR A 12 -4.28 -3.61 7.15
CA THR A 12 -5.38 -4.27 7.85
C THR A 12 -6.62 -3.38 7.90
N ARG A 13 -6.45 -2.09 8.19
CA ARG A 13 -7.56 -1.13 8.19
C ARG A 13 -8.23 -1.04 6.83
N ILE A 14 -7.44 -0.98 5.76
CA ILE A 14 -7.95 -0.93 4.39
C ILE A 14 -8.69 -2.24 4.06
N ARG A 15 -8.10 -3.39 4.40
CA ARG A 15 -8.72 -4.70 4.16
C ARG A 15 -10.07 -4.82 4.86
N ASN A 16 -10.10 -4.48 6.15
CA ASN A 16 -11.31 -4.60 6.95
C ASN A 16 -12.41 -3.67 6.45
N ALA A 17 -12.06 -2.42 6.11
CA ALA A 17 -13.01 -1.46 5.58
C ALA A 17 -13.57 -1.90 4.23
N SER A 18 -12.71 -2.44 3.35
CA SER A 18 -13.15 -2.97 2.05
C SER A 18 -14.09 -4.15 2.22
N ASN A 19 -13.77 -5.07 3.12
CA ASN A 19 -14.61 -6.25 3.36
C ASN A 19 -15.97 -5.86 3.97
N ALA A 20 -16.00 -4.81 4.80
CA ALA A 20 -17.24 -4.30 5.39
C ALA A 20 -17.99 -3.33 4.46
N LYS A 21 -17.46 -3.07 3.26
CA LYS A 21 -18.07 -2.15 2.27
C LYS A 21 -18.19 -0.72 2.77
N HIS A 22 -17.26 -0.28 3.62
CA HIS A 22 -17.22 1.11 4.05
C HIS A 22 -16.84 2.02 2.89
N GLU A 23 -17.35 3.25 2.90
CA GLU A 23 -17.03 4.24 1.89
C GLU A 23 -15.62 4.80 2.07
N THR A 24 -15.23 5.05 3.33
CA THR A 24 -13.92 5.62 3.66
C THR A 24 -13.27 4.87 4.80
N VAL A 25 -11.96 5.07 4.94
CA VAL A 25 -11.19 4.59 6.08
C VAL A 25 -10.16 5.65 6.46
N ASP A 26 -10.00 5.88 7.75
CA ASP A 26 -9.04 6.86 8.29
C ASP A 26 -7.83 6.15 8.87
N ILE A 27 -6.65 6.67 8.57
CA ILE A 27 -5.37 6.09 8.97
C ILE A 27 -4.50 7.21 9.54
N PRO A 28 -3.84 6.99 10.70
CA PRO A 28 -2.88 7.97 11.18
C PRO A 28 -1.81 8.25 10.14
N ALA A 29 -1.53 9.52 9.88
CA ALA A 29 -0.67 9.92 8.77
C ALA A 29 0.81 9.70 9.06
N SER A 30 1.56 9.38 8.01
CA SER A 30 3.01 9.44 7.96
C SER A 30 3.42 9.59 6.50
N ASN A 31 4.66 10.01 6.26
CA ASN A 31 5.14 10.19 4.90
C ASN A 31 5.11 8.87 4.12
N MET A 32 5.51 7.77 4.76
CA MET A 32 5.50 6.45 4.12
C MET A 32 4.08 5.99 3.80
N LYS A 33 3.14 6.12 4.74
CA LYS A 33 1.75 5.73 4.51
C LYS A 33 1.10 6.59 3.42
N LYS A 34 1.42 7.89 3.38
CA LYS A 34 0.93 8.78 2.32
C LYS A 34 1.44 8.33 0.96
N ALA A 35 2.72 7.96 0.86
CA ALA A 35 3.30 7.47 -0.38
C ALA A 35 2.63 6.17 -0.83
N ILE A 36 2.34 5.26 0.09
CA ILE A 36 1.63 4.01 -0.21
C ILE A 36 0.21 4.33 -0.71
N ALA A 37 -0.50 5.25 -0.05
CA ALA A 37 -1.84 5.64 -0.46
C ALA A 37 -1.85 6.26 -1.86
N ASP A 38 -0.86 7.10 -2.17
CA ASP A 38 -0.73 7.70 -3.49
C ASP A 38 -0.51 6.66 -4.59
N ILE A 39 0.26 5.61 -4.30
CA ILE A 39 0.45 4.49 -5.23
C ILE A 39 -0.86 3.75 -5.47
N LEU A 40 -1.64 3.47 -4.42
CA LEU A 40 -2.93 2.82 -4.54
C LEU A 40 -3.88 3.65 -5.40
N LEU A 41 -3.83 4.97 -5.27
CA LEU A 41 -4.64 5.88 -6.08
C LEU A 41 -4.22 5.85 -7.55
N GLU A 42 -2.92 5.98 -7.83
CA GLU A 42 -2.38 5.94 -9.19
C GLU A 42 -2.71 4.64 -9.90
N GLU A 43 -2.64 3.52 -9.18
CA GLU A 43 -2.88 2.20 -9.75
C GLU A 43 -4.36 1.83 -9.81
N GLY A 44 -5.24 2.73 -9.37
CA GLY A 44 -6.68 2.55 -9.51
C GLY A 44 -7.32 1.63 -8.48
N TYR A 45 -6.66 1.39 -7.35
CA TYR A 45 -7.20 0.54 -6.30
C TYR A 45 -8.13 1.29 -5.35
N ILE A 46 -7.96 2.60 -5.24
CA ILE A 46 -8.80 3.46 -4.40
C ILE A 46 -9.28 4.66 -5.20
N LYS A 47 -10.30 5.34 -4.69
CA LYS A 47 -10.96 6.43 -5.40
C LYS A 47 -10.35 7.79 -5.10
N ALA A 48 -9.95 8.04 -3.86
CA ALA A 48 -9.39 9.33 -3.45
C ALA A 48 -8.55 9.20 -2.18
N VAL A 49 -7.65 10.16 -2.00
CA VAL A 49 -6.82 10.29 -0.80
C VAL A 49 -6.89 11.74 -0.34
N ASN A 50 -7.27 11.96 0.92
CA ASN A 50 -7.27 13.28 1.53
C ASN A 50 -6.47 13.25 2.82
N VAL A 51 -5.55 14.19 2.99
CA VAL A 51 -4.80 14.33 4.22
C VAL A 51 -5.43 15.45 5.04
N GLN A 52 -5.82 15.13 6.26
CA GLN A 52 -6.39 16.09 7.20
C GLN A 52 -5.36 16.40 8.28
N GLU A 53 -4.97 17.65 8.37
CA GLU A 53 -4.00 18.08 9.38
C GLU A 53 -4.73 18.52 10.64
N ASP A 54 -4.24 18.08 11.79
CA ASP A 54 -4.84 18.38 13.08
C ASP A 54 -3.86 19.08 14.04
N GLY A 55 -2.76 19.60 13.49
CA GLY A 55 -1.71 20.23 14.27
C GLY A 55 -0.76 19.25 14.95
N LYS A 56 -0.97 17.95 14.73
CA LYS A 56 -0.13 16.87 15.28
C LYS A 56 0.32 15.96 14.14
N GLN A 57 -0.04 14.69 14.19
CA GLN A 57 0.33 13.72 13.18
C GLN A 57 -0.49 13.85 11.89
N GLY A 58 -1.77 14.17 12.04
CA GLY A 58 -2.69 14.20 10.92
C GLY A 58 -3.34 12.86 10.64
N THR A 59 -4.29 12.87 9.72
CA THR A 59 -5.05 11.67 9.33
C THR A 59 -5.12 11.59 7.82
N ILE A 60 -4.87 10.41 7.27
CA ILE A 60 -5.09 10.13 5.85
C ILE A 60 -6.47 9.50 5.74
N ARG A 61 -7.36 10.16 4.99
CA ARG A 61 -8.67 9.59 4.68
C ARG A 61 -8.64 9.01 3.28
N ILE A 62 -8.85 7.70 3.19
CA ILE A 62 -8.88 6.97 1.93
C ILE A 62 -10.33 6.71 1.58
N THR A 63 -10.75 7.13 0.37
CA THR A 63 -12.05 6.78 -0.18
C THR A 63 -11.88 5.50 -0.99
N LEU A 64 -12.56 4.45 -0.56
CA LEU A 64 -12.45 3.13 -1.18
C LEU A 64 -13.21 3.09 -2.50
N LYS A 65 -12.78 2.18 -3.37
CA LYS A 65 -13.36 2.04 -4.71
C LYS A 65 -14.08 0.71 -4.82
N TYR A 66 -15.29 0.76 -5.36
CA TYR A 66 -16.09 -0.43 -5.64
C TYR A 66 -16.54 -0.39 -7.09
N GLU A 67 -16.57 -1.56 -7.72
CA GLU A 67 -17.06 -1.72 -9.07
C GLU A 67 -18.55 -2.05 -9.04
N ALA A 68 -19.16 -2.25 -10.22
CA ALA A 68 -20.57 -2.58 -10.34
C ALA A 68 -20.92 -3.81 -9.47
N GLY A 69 -22.05 -3.76 -8.76
CA GLY A 69 -22.44 -4.81 -7.83
C GLY A 69 -21.70 -4.75 -6.49
N LYS A 70 -21.07 -3.62 -6.18
CA LYS A 70 -20.28 -3.39 -4.96
C LYS A 70 -19.12 -4.38 -4.80
N VAL A 71 -18.52 -4.75 -5.90
CA VAL A 71 -17.30 -5.56 -5.90
C VAL A 71 -16.12 -4.67 -5.55
N LYS A 72 -15.38 -5.01 -4.50
CA LYS A 72 -14.25 -4.20 -4.06
C LYS A 72 -13.12 -4.23 -5.10
N ALA A 73 -12.52 -3.06 -5.35
CA ALA A 73 -11.40 -2.93 -6.29
C ALA A 73 -10.14 -3.62 -5.75
N ILE A 74 -9.92 -3.55 -4.44
CA ILE A 74 -8.83 -4.29 -3.79
C ILE A 74 -9.34 -5.69 -3.48
N ARG A 75 -8.85 -6.69 -4.20
CA ARG A 75 -9.24 -8.09 -3.99
C ARG A 75 -8.40 -8.74 -2.90
N GLY A 76 -7.13 -8.36 -2.82
CA GLY A 76 -6.22 -8.83 -1.78
C GLY A 76 -5.17 -7.79 -1.49
N ILE A 77 -4.72 -7.76 -0.24
CA ILE A 77 -3.65 -6.89 0.21
C ILE A 77 -2.88 -7.63 1.31
N ARG A 78 -1.55 -7.74 1.17
CA ARG A 78 -0.75 -8.55 2.05
C ARG A 78 0.57 -7.88 2.40
N ARG A 79 0.90 -7.87 3.69
CA ARG A 79 2.20 -7.43 4.17
C ARG A 79 3.25 -8.50 3.81
N VAL A 80 4.38 -8.07 3.27
CA VAL A 80 5.48 -8.98 2.89
C VAL A 80 6.64 -8.83 3.85
N SER A 81 7.34 -7.68 3.81
CA SER A 81 8.43 -7.40 4.73
C SER A 81 7.88 -6.97 6.09
N LYS A 82 8.42 -7.51 7.17
CA LYS A 82 7.94 -7.24 8.53
C LYS A 82 9.12 -6.84 9.41
N PRO A 83 8.89 -6.12 10.53
CA PRO A 83 10.00 -5.74 11.41
C PRO A 83 10.86 -6.90 11.87
N GLY A 84 10.29 -8.08 12.09
CA GLY A 84 11.03 -9.26 12.51
C GLY A 84 11.62 -10.08 11.36
N LEU A 85 11.24 -9.79 10.12
CA LEU A 85 11.71 -10.52 8.94
C LEU A 85 11.62 -9.61 7.72
N ARG A 86 12.70 -8.86 7.47
CA ARG A 86 12.77 -7.95 6.32
C ARG A 86 13.00 -8.72 5.03
N ILE A 87 12.28 -8.37 3.97
CA ILE A 87 12.37 -9.00 2.66
C ILE A 87 12.84 -7.98 1.65
N TYR A 88 13.95 -8.25 0.98
CA TYR A 88 14.55 -7.37 -0.02
C TYR A 88 14.61 -8.11 -1.36
N SER A 89 14.60 -7.33 -2.44
CA SER A 89 14.78 -7.87 -3.79
C SER A 89 15.59 -6.88 -4.63
N ASN A 90 16.46 -7.41 -5.51
CA ASN A 90 17.06 -6.59 -6.54
C ASN A 90 16.06 -6.39 -7.69
N CYS A 91 16.40 -5.52 -8.66
CA CYS A 91 15.46 -5.21 -9.75
C CYS A 91 15.20 -6.40 -10.67
N GLU A 92 16.17 -7.32 -10.79
CA GLU A 92 16.07 -8.47 -11.67
C GLU A 92 15.13 -9.54 -11.12
N ASP A 93 15.13 -9.72 -9.79
CA ASP A 93 14.32 -10.71 -9.11
C ASP A 93 13.02 -10.11 -8.52
N MET A 94 12.70 -8.88 -8.88
CA MET A 94 11.53 -8.19 -8.33
C MET A 94 10.26 -9.02 -8.59
N PRO A 95 9.49 -9.33 -7.53
CA PRO A 95 8.32 -10.21 -7.68
C PRO A 95 7.25 -9.58 -8.55
N LYS A 96 6.55 -10.43 -9.29
CA LYS A 96 5.35 -10.06 -10.04
C LYS A 96 4.14 -10.63 -9.33
N VAL A 97 3.18 -9.79 -9.03
CA VAL A 97 1.96 -10.18 -8.32
C VAL A 97 0.89 -10.55 -9.34
N MET A 98 0.34 -11.75 -9.23
CA MET A 98 -0.70 -12.26 -10.15
C MET A 98 -0.29 -12.09 -11.62
N ASN A 99 0.93 -12.48 -11.97
CA ASN A 99 1.50 -12.36 -13.32
C ASN A 99 1.46 -10.93 -13.88
N GLY A 100 1.59 -9.94 -13.01
CA GLY A 100 1.60 -8.53 -13.41
C GLY A 100 0.24 -7.85 -13.37
N LEU A 101 -0.83 -8.55 -13.00
CA LEU A 101 -2.15 -7.94 -12.81
C LEU A 101 -2.23 -7.15 -11.51
N GLY A 102 -1.46 -7.56 -10.49
CA GLY A 102 -1.34 -6.83 -9.25
C GLY A 102 -0.04 -6.03 -9.19
N ILE A 103 0.25 -5.48 -8.03
CA ILE A 103 1.47 -4.72 -7.78
C ILE A 103 2.17 -5.17 -6.50
N ALA A 104 3.49 -5.01 -6.46
CA ALA A 104 4.25 -4.99 -5.23
C ALA A 104 4.60 -3.54 -4.91
N ILE A 105 4.50 -3.16 -3.66
CA ILE A 105 4.92 -1.84 -3.19
C ILE A 105 6.31 -2.01 -2.59
N VAL A 106 7.26 -1.24 -3.09
CA VAL A 106 8.68 -1.41 -2.78
C VAL A 106 9.26 -0.11 -2.27
N SER A 107 10.02 -0.19 -1.18
CA SER A 107 10.78 0.94 -0.65
C SER A 107 12.19 0.91 -1.21
N THR A 108 12.56 1.89 -2.01
CA THR A 108 13.86 1.97 -2.68
C THR A 108 14.63 3.21 -2.26
N SER A 109 15.87 3.31 -2.68
CA SER A 109 16.69 4.51 -2.46
C SER A 109 16.12 5.74 -3.16
N LYS A 110 15.25 5.54 -4.15
CA LYS A 110 14.60 6.63 -4.90
C LYS A 110 13.16 6.86 -4.45
N GLY A 111 12.77 6.28 -3.33
CA GLY A 111 11.44 6.43 -2.76
C GLY A 111 10.60 5.16 -2.84
N ILE A 112 9.35 5.27 -2.44
CA ILE A 112 8.40 4.17 -2.47
C ILE A 112 7.76 4.13 -3.86
N MET A 113 7.75 2.95 -4.46
CA MET A 113 7.26 2.78 -5.83
C MET A 113 6.71 1.36 -6.05
N THR A 114 6.11 1.14 -7.21
CA THR A 114 5.67 -0.21 -7.59
C THR A 114 6.84 -1.03 -8.09
N ASP A 115 6.64 -2.36 -8.11
CA ASP A 115 7.61 -3.28 -8.71
C ASP A 115 7.88 -2.95 -10.18
N LYS A 116 6.85 -2.55 -10.92
CA LYS A 116 6.98 -2.17 -12.34
C LYS A 116 7.91 -0.98 -12.52
N LYS A 117 7.73 0.04 -11.69
CA LYS A 117 8.58 1.22 -11.74
C LYS A 117 10.01 0.91 -11.28
N ALA A 118 10.16 0.09 -10.23
CA ALA A 118 11.48 -0.32 -9.74
C ALA A 118 12.27 -1.07 -10.82
N ARG A 119 11.62 -1.98 -11.55
CA ARG A 119 12.25 -2.68 -12.67
C ARG A 119 12.65 -1.73 -13.77
N ARG A 120 11.78 -0.79 -14.11
CA ARG A 120 12.03 0.20 -15.17
C ARG A 120 13.19 1.12 -14.83
N GLU A 121 13.34 1.48 -13.56
CA GLU A 121 14.42 2.34 -13.09
C GLU A 121 15.67 1.58 -12.66
N HIS A 122 15.65 0.25 -12.75
CA HIS A 122 16.76 -0.62 -12.38
C HIS A 122 17.19 -0.45 -10.92
N VAL A 123 16.23 -0.36 -10.01
CA VAL A 123 16.48 -0.27 -8.58
C VAL A 123 15.81 -1.42 -7.85
N GLY A 124 16.46 -1.91 -6.79
CA GLY A 124 15.88 -2.86 -5.87
C GLY A 124 15.52 -2.19 -4.57
N GLY A 125 14.96 -2.95 -3.64
CA GLY A 125 14.60 -2.42 -2.33
C GLY A 125 13.86 -3.42 -1.47
N GLU A 126 13.26 -2.89 -0.41
CA GLU A 126 12.45 -3.66 0.51
C GLU A 126 11.04 -3.84 -0.05
N VAL A 127 10.61 -5.10 -0.17
CA VAL A 127 9.27 -5.41 -0.67
C VAL A 127 8.29 -5.28 0.49
N LEU A 128 7.52 -4.21 0.52
CA LEU A 128 6.64 -3.89 1.65
C LEU A 128 5.35 -4.70 1.63
N ALA A 129 4.69 -4.78 0.48
CA ALA A 129 3.37 -5.37 0.39
C ALA A 129 3.04 -5.81 -1.03
N PHE A 130 2.07 -6.72 -1.15
CA PHE A 130 1.43 -7.07 -2.41
C PHE A 130 -0.02 -6.58 -2.39
N VAL A 131 -0.50 -6.09 -3.52
CA VAL A 131 -1.89 -5.65 -3.71
C VAL A 131 -2.39 -6.17 -5.06
N TRP A 132 -3.60 -6.71 -5.07
CA TRP A 132 -4.22 -7.19 -6.30
C TRP A 132 -5.74 -7.08 -6.27
#